data_ca8e293ee88aa567146dc061e4b6e800
#
_entry.id   ca8e293ee88aa567146dc061e4b6e800
#
_cell.length_a   1.000
_cell.length_b   1.000
_cell.length_c   1.000
_cell.angle_alpha   90.00
_cell.angle_beta   90.00
_cell.angle_gamma   90.00
#
_symmetry.space_group_name_H-M   'P 1'
#
loop_
_entity.id
_entity.type
_entity.pdbx_description
1 polymer ?
#
loop_
_entity_poly.entity_id
_entity_poly.type
_entity_poly.pdbx_seq_one_letter_code
_entity_poly.pdbx_strand_id
1 'polypeptide(L)'
;SILDLFCLCPLGHVYCFWVALMYEYNCKVKRVVDGDTVDVVIDLGFSIHYASRVRLYGIDTPESRTRNKDEKARGLMSKQCLVDELAKGQVVIRTRRDKKGKFGRVLGEMYVGDKNINLMMVDDSLAVKYEGQNKADIEAEHLTNRQKLIDKGLFDPSPYE
;
A
#
# COMPACT_ATOMS: atom_id res chain seq x y z
N SER A 1 -7.18 -17.52 23.95
CA SER A 1 -6.14 -18.54 24.14
C SER A 1 -5.80 -19.15 22.81
N ILE A 2 -4.51 -19.28 22.50
CA ILE A 2 -3.94 -19.79 21.23
C ILE A 2 -4.26 -21.29 21.00
N LEU A 3 -4.98 -21.93 21.91
CA LEU A 3 -5.24 -23.37 21.92
C LEU A 3 -6.53 -23.82 21.26
N ASP A 4 -7.38 -22.90 20.79
CA ASP A 4 -8.72 -23.27 20.29
C ASP A 4 -8.82 -23.43 18.77
N LEU A 5 -7.68 -23.55 18.04
CA LEU A 5 -7.70 -23.71 16.59
C LEU A 5 -7.26 -25.09 16.10
N PHE A 6 -7.42 -26.13 16.96
CA PHE A 6 -7.31 -27.51 16.47
C PHE A 6 -8.69 -28.02 16.03
N CYS A 7 -9.04 -27.76 14.79
CA CYS A 7 -10.16 -28.45 14.16
C CYS A 7 -9.72 -29.88 13.82
N LEU A 8 -10.11 -30.83 14.68
CA LEU A 8 -9.92 -32.26 14.45
C LEU A 8 -10.87 -32.70 13.33
N CYS A 9 -10.32 -32.91 12.14
CA CYS A 9 -11.04 -33.58 11.07
C CYS A 9 -11.15 -35.08 11.36
N PRO A 10 -12.32 -35.74 11.22
CA PRO A 10 -12.57 -37.12 11.61
C PRO A 10 -11.80 -38.20 10.79
N LEU A 11 -10.96 -37.80 9.86
CA LEU A 11 -10.17 -38.69 8.99
C LEU A 11 -8.68 -38.77 9.31
N GLY A 12 -8.24 -38.28 10.47
CA GLY A 12 -6.86 -38.49 10.95
C GLY A 12 -5.76 -37.83 10.10
N HIS A 13 -6.08 -37.00 9.15
CA HIS A 13 -5.11 -36.22 8.39
C HIS A 13 -4.94 -34.87 9.06
N VAL A 14 -3.78 -34.67 9.67
CA VAL A 14 -3.34 -33.34 10.14
C VAL A 14 -3.06 -32.53 8.88
N TYR A 15 -4.05 -31.77 8.41
CA TYR A 15 -3.77 -30.68 7.48
C TYR A 15 -3.05 -29.61 8.28
N CYS A 16 -1.72 -29.62 8.16
CA CYS A 16 -0.91 -28.49 8.57
C CYS A 16 -1.32 -27.32 7.63
N PHE A 17 -2.30 -26.53 8.06
CA PHE A 17 -2.56 -25.25 7.47
C PHE A 17 -1.27 -24.45 7.65
N TRP A 18 -0.49 -24.35 6.58
CA TRP A 18 0.52 -23.31 6.46
C TRP A 18 -0.22 -21.99 6.46
N VAL A 19 -0.55 -21.50 7.65
CA VAL A 19 -0.87 -20.10 7.82
C VAL A 19 0.36 -19.38 7.29
N ALA A 20 0.23 -18.73 6.15
CA ALA A 20 1.28 -17.88 5.63
C ALA A 20 1.62 -16.91 6.76
N LEU A 21 2.75 -17.10 7.41
CA LEU A 21 3.23 -16.26 8.49
C LEU A 21 3.39 -14.85 7.90
N MET A 22 2.33 -14.07 8.02
CA MET A 22 2.39 -12.65 7.75
C MET A 22 3.04 -11.98 8.95
N TYR A 23 4.22 -11.42 8.71
CA TYR A 23 4.90 -10.63 9.72
C TYR A 23 4.23 -9.25 9.82
N GLU A 24 3.73 -8.95 11.01
CA GLU A 24 3.00 -7.72 11.32
C GLU A 24 3.77 -6.95 12.39
N TYR A 25 4.02 -5.67 12.13
CA TYR A 25 4.81 -4.82 13.00
C TYR A 25 4.19 -3.44 13.15
N ASN A 26 4.30 -2.87 14.35
CA ASN A 26 4.09 -1.45 14.52
C ASN A 26 5.18 -0.67 13.78
N CYS A 27 4.82 0.46 13.18
CA CYS A 27 5.82 1.32 12.58
C CYS A 27 5.48 2.81 12.78
N LYS A 28 6.54 3.61 12.75
CA LYS A 28 6.45 5.07 12.78
C LYS A 28 6.77 5.61 11.40
N VAL A 29 5.83 6.34 10.82
CA VAL A 29 6.04 7.03 9.55
C VAL A 29 7.03 8.17 9.75
N LYS A 30 8.09 8.20 8.93
CA LYS A 30 9.06 9.28 8.88
C LYS A 30 8.70 10.30 7.80
N ARG A 31 8.37 9.78 6.62
CA ARG A 31 8.05 10.61 5.46
C ARG A 31 7.33 9.79 4.40
N VAL A 32 6.28 10.34 3.85
CA VAL A 32 5.68 9.84 2.61
C VAL A 32 6.49 10.39 1.44
N VAL A 33 7.08 9.49 0.67
CA VAL A 33 7.94 9.84 -0.48
C VAL A 33 7.08 10.06 -1.71
N ASP A 34 6.17 9.12 -1.97
CA ASP A 34 5.22 9.14 -3.09
C ASP A 34 3.90 8.48 -2.66
N GLY A 35 2.87 8.49 -3.50
CA GLY A 35 1.57 7.91 -3.18
C GLY A 35 1.59 6.43 -2.82
N ASP A 36 2.67 5.73 -3.16
CA ASP A 36 2.86 4.31 -2.90
C ASP A 36 4.19 3.95 -2.22
N THR A 37 4.91 4.96 -1.72
CA THR A 37 6.24 4.78 -1.15
C THR A 37 6.40 5.61 0.11
N VAL A 38 6.77 4.96 1.22
CA VAL A 38 6.85 5.57 2.56
C VAL A 38 8.16 5.19 3.24
N ASP A 39 8.85 6.15 3.84
CA ASP A 39 9.98 5.91 4.73
C ASP A 39 9.45 5.74 6.17
N VAL A 40 9.76 4.62 6.78
CA VAL A 40 9.28 4.24 8.12
C VAL A 40 10.40 3.76 9.03
N VAL A 41 10.13 3.75 10.32
CA VAL A 41 10.88 2.98 11.32
C VAL A 41 9.98 1.88 11.84
N ILE A 42 10.35 0.64 11.58
CA ILE A 42 9.64 -0.57 11.98
C ILE A 42 10.13 -0.99 13.35
N ASP A 43 9.20 -1.25 14.27
CA ASP A 43 9.49 -1.78 15.59
C ASP A 43 9.51 -3.32 15.51
N LEU A 44 10.69 -3.90 15.71
CA LEU A 44 10.89 -5.35 15.68
C LEU A 44 10.77 -5.99 17.07
N GLY A 45 10.42 -5.21 18.10
CA GLY A 45 10.48 -5.66 19.48
C GLY A 45 11.91 -5.64 20.03
N PHE A 46 12.07 -5.99 21.32
CA PHE A 46 13.37 -6.00 22.01
C PHE A 46 14.16 -4.69 21.90
N SER A 47 13.48 -3.55 21.75
CA SER A 47 14.12 -2.24 21.49
C SER A 47 14.91 -2.18 20.17
N ILE A 48 14.64 -3.08 19.23
CA ILE A 48 15.24 -3.10 17.90
C ILE A 48 14.33 -2.36 16.92
N HIS A 49 14.90 -1.34 16.27
CA HIS A 49 14.18 -0.53 15.28
C HIS A 49 14.88 -0.61 13.93
N TYR A 50 14.10 -0.84 12.88
CA TYR A 50 14.61 -0.95 11.52
C TYR A 50 14.06 0.17 10.65
N ALA A 51 14.93 1.09 10.23
CA ALA A 51 14.57 2.14 9.29
C ALA A 51 14.59 1.60 7.87
N SER A 52 13.49 1.71 7.15
CA SER A 52 13.38 1.19 5.78
C SER A 52 12.44 2.03 4.94
N ARG A 53 12.66 1.94 3.63
CA ARG A 53 11.69 2.38 2.63
C ARG A 53 10.74 1.25 2.30
N VAL A 54 9.46 1.52 2.45
CA VAL A 54 8.37 0.59 2.14
C VAL A 54 7.72 0.99 0.83
N ARG A 55 7.58 0.05 -0.09
CA ARG A 55 6.72 0.14 -1.25
C ARG A 55 5.38 -0.52 -0.89
N LEU A 56 4.28 0.19 -1.07
CA LEU A 56 2.96 -0.36 -0.81
C LEU A 56 2.67 -1.50 -1.80
N TYR A 57 2.39 -2.67 -1.25
CA TYR A 57 2.19 -3.88 -2.04
C TYR A 57 0.87 -3.85 -2.81
N GLY A 58 0.90 -4.35 -4.03
CA GLY A 58 -0.29 -4.58 -4.84
C GLY A 58 -0.94 -3.32 -5.43
N ILE A 59 -0.29 -2.17 -5.33
CA ILE A 59 -0.80 -0.91 -5.89
C ILE A 59 0.29 -0.14 -6.65
N ASP A 60 -0.16 0.72 -7.55
CA ASP A 60 0.64 1.70 -8.25
C ASP A 60 -0.09 3.05 -8.26
N THR A 61 0.63 4.14 -8.02
CA THR A 61 0.06 5.49 -8.02
C THR A 61 0.67 6.34 -9.14
N PRO A 62 -0.03 7.39 -9.59
CA PRO A 62 0.55 8.34 -10.53
C PRO A 62 1.82 8.95 -9.96
N GLU A 63 2.79 9.23 -10.83
CA GLU A 63 4.08 9.78 -10.44
C GLU A 63 3.95 11.24 -9.96
N SER A 64 4.42 11.53 -8.74
CA SER A 64 4.41 12.91 -8.21
C SER A 64 5.60 13.75 -8.71
N ARG A 65 6.58 13.13 -9.37
CA ARG A 65 7.81 13.76 -9.87
C ARG A 65 7.99 13.63 -11.38
N THR A 66 6.93 13.79 -12.12
CA THR A 66 6.92 13.75 -13.58
C THR A 66 6.89 15.18 -14.18
N ARG A 67 7.25 15.29 -15.45
CA ARG A 67 7.09 16.52 -16.25
C ARG A 67 5.64 16.73 -16.68
N ASN A 68 4.86 15.67 -16.76
CA ASN A 68 3.43 15.75 -17.06
C ASN A 68 2.72 16.37 -15.86
N LYS A 69 2.22 17.59 -16.04
CA LYS A 69 1.60 18.37 -14.96
C LYS A 69 0.31 17.74 -14.42
N ASP A 70 -0.52 17.15 -15.30
CA ASP A 70 -1.75 16.45 -14.93
C ASP A 70 -1.42 15.21 -14.07
N GLU A 71 -0.52 14.36 -14.54
CA GLU A 71 -0.08 13.18 -13.78
C GLU A 71 0.53 13.58 -12.44
N LYS A 72 1.37 14.61 -12.44
CA LYS A 72 1.99 15.15 -11.21
C LYS A 72 0.94 15.60 -10.20
N ALA A 73 -0.10 16.29 -10.64
CA ALA A 73 -1.17 16.74 -9.76
C ALA A 73 -1.92 15.57 -9.14
N ARG A 74 -2.24 14.53 -9.92
CA ARG A 74 -2.86 13.30 -9.41
C ARG A 74 -1.92 12.52 -8.47
N GLY A 75 -0.64 12.46 -8.78
CA GLY A 75 0.37 11.85 -7.90
C GLY A 75 0.50 12.60 -6.57
N LEU A 76 0.48 13.93 -6.57
CA LEU A 76 0.47 14.73 -5.34
C LEU A 76 -0.81 14.54 -4.54
N MET A 77 -1.96 14.40 -5.20
CA MET A 77 -3.25 14.11 -4.56
C MET A 77 -3.21 12.75 -3.85
N SER A 78 -2.70 11.71 -4.51
CA SER A 78 -2.52 10.37 -3.93
C SER A 78 -1.56 10.42 -2.73
N LYS A 79 -0.45 11.14 -2.87
CA LYS A 79 0.52 11.34 -1.78
C LYS A 79 -0.10 12.05 -0.58
N GLN A 80 -0.87 13.12 -0.80
CA GLN A 80 -1.50 13.87 0.29
C GLN A 80 -2.53 13.01 1.02
N CYS A 81 -3.35 12.26 0.29
CA CYS A 81 -4.30 11.32 0.89
C CYS A 81 -3.59 10.30 1.77
N LEU A 82 -2.47 9.73 1.30
CA LEU A 82 -1.68 8.80 2.09
C LEU A 82 -1.12 9.44 3.37
N VAL A 83 -0.63 10.68 3.30
CA VAL A 83 -0.19 11.44 4.48
C VAL A 83 -1.31 11.57 5.49
N ASP A 84 -2.49 12.01 5.04
CA ASP A 84 -3.65 12.27 5.90
C ASP A 84 -4.15 10.98 6.56
N GLU A 85 -4.22 9.88 5.82
CA GLU A 85 -4.68 8.59 6.35
C GLU A 85 -3.69 7.99 7.36
N LEU A 86 -2.40 8.03 7.08
CA LEU A 86 -1.37 7.52 8.00
C LEU A 86 -1.22 8.36 9.27
N ALA A 87 -1.69 9.61 9.27
CA ALA A 87 -1.69 10.47 10.45
C ALA A 87 -2.85 10.20 11.42
N LYS A 88 -3.87 9.43 11.01
CA LYS A 88 -5.09 9.22 11.82
C LYS A 88 -4.91 8.31 13.03
N GLY A 89 -3.83 7.53 13.10
CA GLY A 89 -3.61 6.61 14.21
C GLY A 89 -2.30 5.83 14.13
N GLN A 90 -2.21 4.80 14.97
CA GLN A 90 -1.06 3.90 14.96
C GLN A 90 -1.01 3.13 13.65
N VAL A 91 0.14 3.20 12.99
CA VAL A 91 0.37 2.50 11.71
C VAL A 91 0.97 1.12 12.00
N VAL A 92 0.37 0.12 11.36
CA VAL A 92 0.85 -1.26 11.35
C VAL A 92 1.21 -1.63 9.92
N ILE A 93 2.36 -2.26 9.74
CA ILE A 93 2.78 -2.82 8.46
C ILE A 93 2.68 -4.33 8.49
N ARG A 94 2.03 -4.91 7.48
CA ARG A 94 2.09 -6.35 7.17
C ARG A 94 3.05 -6.56 6.02
N THR A 95 4.23 -7.08 6.32
CA THR A 95 5.25 -7.32 5.30
C THR A 95 4.91 -8.54 4.48
N ARG A 96 5.05 -8.42 3.16
CA ARG A 96 5.01 -9.57 2.28
C ARG A 96 6.39 -10.23 2.23
N ARG A 97 6.44 -11.54 2.45
CA ARG A 97 7.64 -12.33 2.26
C ARG A 97 7.92 -12.38 0.76
N ASP A 98 8.71 -11.47 0.27
CA ASP A 98 8.96 -11.40 -1.14
C ASP A 98 10.42 -11.64 -1.49
N LYS A 99 10.58 -12.30 -2.63
CA LYS A 99 11.79 -12.25 -3.42
C LYS A 99 12.19 -10.79 -3.51
N LYS A 100 13.30 -10.44 -2.89
CA LYS A 100 13.88 -9.09 -2.78
C LYS A 100 13.37 -8.17 -3.89
N GLY A 101 12.47 -7.25 -3.54
CA GLY A 101 12.00 -6.25 -4.46
C GLY A 101 13.20 -5.57 -5.10
N LYS A 102 13.12 -5.24 -6.38
CA LYS A 102 14.14 -4.42 -7.03
C LYS A 102 14.52 -3.30 -6.07
N PHE A 103 15.80 -3.17 -5.71
CA PHE A 103 16.33 -2.14 -4.82
C PHE A 103 16.25 -2.35 -3.30
N GLY A 104 16.05 -3.57 -2.79
CA GLY A 104 16.10 -3.85 -1.33
C GLY A 104 14.99 -3.17 -0.51
N ARG A 105 13.89 -2.74 -1.17
CA ARG A 105 12.74 -2.16 -0.48
C ARG A 105 11.90 -3.24 0.18
N VAL A 106 11.35 -2.92 1.34
CA VAL A 106 10.33 -3.75 1.99
C VAL A 106 9.02 -3.57 1.23
N LEU A 107 8.37 -4.69 0.89
CA LEU A 107 7.01 -4.68 0.36
C LEU A 107 6.03 -4.93 1.50
N GLY A 108 4.97 -4.14 1.59
CA GLY A 108 4.00 -4.31 2.67
C GLY A 108 2.66 -3.63 2.42
N GLU A 109 1.70 -4.07 3.20
CA GLU A 109 0.40 -3.43 3.32
C GLU A 109 0.37 -2.61 4.60
N MET A 110 -0.12 -1.38 4.53
CA MET A 110 -0.22 -0.49 5.68
C MET A 110 -1.65 -0.45 6.20
N TYR A 111 -1.76 -0.51 7.53
CA TYR A 111 -3.03 -0.47 8.23
C TYR A 111 -3.04 0.66 9.27
N VAL A 112 -4.18 1.30 9.39
CA VAL A 112 -4.50 2.22 10.49
C VAL A 112 -5.80 1.72 11.13
N GLY A 113 -5.72 1.17 12.35
CA GLY A 113 -6.78 0.36 12.92
C GLY A 113 -7.07 -0.85 12.03
N ASP A 114 -8.33 -1.09 11.69
CA ASP A 114 -8.76 -2.18 10.80
C ASP A 114 -8.73 -1.81 9.31
N LYS A 115 -8.41 -0.54 8.98
CA LYS A 115 -8.44 -0.03 7.61
C LYS A 115 -7.17 -0.38 6.87
N ASN A 116 -7.29 -1.15 5.78
CA ASN A 116 -6.21 -1.38 4.83
C ASN A 116 -6.06 -0.15 3.91
N ILE A 117 -4.96 0.58 4.09
CA ILE A 117 -4.71 1.83 3.35
C ILE A 117 -4.43 1.55 1.87
N ASN A 118 -3.75 0.44 1.55
CA ASN A 118 -3.48 0.07 0.16
C ASN A 118 -4.80 -0.12 -0.63
N LEU A 119 -5.75 -0.86 -0.07
CA LEU A 119 -7.04 -1.10 -0.72
C LEU A 119 -7.88 0.18 -0.79
N MET A 120 -7.88 0.98 0.26
CA MET A 120 -8.58 2.27 0.27
C MET A 120 -8.12 3.18 -0.87
N MET A 121 -6.81 3.26 -1.12
CA MET A 121 -6.25 4.07 -2.22
C MET A 121 -6.78 3.62 -3.59
N VAL A 122 -6.98 2.31 -3.79
CA VAL A 122 -7.57 1.77 -5.02
C VAL A 122 -9.06 2.11 -5.11
N ASP A 123 -9.81 1.91 -4.03
CA ASP A 123 -11.26 2.16 -3.97
C ASP A 123 -11.58 3.65 -4.22
N ASP A 124 -10.73 4.55 -3.75
CA ASP A 124 -10.85 5.98 -3.94
C ASP A 124 -10.33 6.46 -5.32
N SER A 125 -9.90 5.56 -6.19
CA SER A 125 -9.35 5.86 -7.53
C SER A 125 -8.04 6.67 -7.49
N LEU A 126 -7.32 6.61 -6.38
CA LEU A 126 -6.02 7.27 -6.18
C LEU A 126 -4.84 6.37 -6.54
N ALA A 127 -5.09 5.07 -6.66
CA ALA A 127 -4.13 4.05 -7.08
C ALA A 127 -4.81 3.03 -8.00
N VAL A 128 -4.02 2.29 -8.74
CA VAL A 128 -4.46 1.12 -9.52
C VAL A 128 -3.92 -0.15 -8.87
N LYS A 129 -4.60 -1.28 -9.06
CA LYS A 129 -4.07 -2.59 -8.66
C LYS A 129 -2.84 -2.92 -9.49
N TYR A 130 -1.79 -3.38 -8.83
CA TYR A 130 -0.55 -3.79 -9.47
C TYR A 130 -0.23 -5.25 -9.17
N GLU A 131 -0.31 -6.09 -10.21
CA GLU A 131 -0.05 -7.53 -10.16
C GLU A 131 1.07 -7.93 -11.13
N GLY A 132 1.88 -6.96 -11.57
CA GLY A 132 2.95 -7.18 -12.54
C GLY A 132 2.53 -6.97 -14.00
N GLN A 133 1.42 -6.28 -14.24
CA GLN A 133 0.96 -5.91 -15.59
C GLN A 133 2.02 -5.07 -16.32
N ASN A 134 1.89 -5.00 -17.63
CA ASN A 134 2.74 -4.12 -18.44
C ASN A 134 2.41 -2.63 -18.18
N LYS A 135 3.36 -1.76 -18.54
CA LYS A 135 3.23 -0.33 -18.29
C LYS A 135 2.04 0.31 -19.02
N ALA A 136 1.70 -0.17 -20.21
CA ALA A 136 0.59 0.39 -21.00
C ALA A 136 -0.77 0.12 -20.35
N ASP A 137 -0.96 -1.08 -19.79
CA ASP A 137 -2.20 -1.43 -19.08
C ASP A 137 -2.35 -0.61 -17.80
N ILE A 138 -1.27 -0.43 -17.04
CA ILE A 138 -1.25 0.41 -15.84
C ILE A 138 -1.60 1.86 -16.18
N GLU A 139 -1.04 2.40 -17.26
CA GLU A 139 -1.33 3.76 -17.70
C GLU A 139 -2.80 3.93 -18.12
N ALA A 140 -3.37 2.95 -18.81
CA ALA A 140 -4.79 2.94 -19.17
C ALA A 140 -5.71 2.94 -17.94
N GLU A 141 -5.35 2.18 -16.91
CA GLU A 141 -6.09 2.18 -15.65
C GLU A 141 -5.96 3.52 -14.90
N HIS A 142 -4.78 4.15 -14.90
CA HIS A 142 -4.60 5.50 -14.36
C HIS A 142 -5.45 6.54 -15.07
N LEU A 143 -5.59 6.46 -16.40
CA LEU A 143 -6.47 7.35 -17.17
C LEU A 143 -7.96 7.09 -16.86
N THR A 144 -8.33 5.84 -16.64
CA THR A 144 -9.68 5.49 -16.17
C THR A 144 -9.97 6.09 -14.79
N ASN A 145 -9.01 6.02 -13.86
CA ASN A 145 -9.14 6.63 -12.54
C ASN A 145 -9.18 8.17 -12.64
N ARG A 146 -8.41 8.77 -13.54
CA ARG A 146 -8.48 10.21 -13.84
C ARG A 146 -9.90 10.62 -14.17
N GLN A 147 -10.55 9.90 -15.09
CA GLN A 147 -11.93 10.20 -15.48
C GLN A 147 -12.90 10.06 -14.30
N LYS A 148 -12.75 9.01 -13.48
CA LYS A 148 -13.57 8.83 -12.27
C LYS A 148 -13.40 9.98 -11.27
N LEU A 149 -12.20 10.51 -11.12
CA LEU A 149 -11.93 11.64 -10.21
C LEU A 149 -12.56 12.94 -10.74
N ILE A 150 -12.53 13.17 -12.06
CA ILE A 150 -13.20 14.30 -12.71
C ILE A 150 -14.72 14.18 -12.53
N ASP A 151 -15.30 13.02 -12.81
CA ASP A 151 -16.75 12.78 -12.71
C ASP A 151 -17.26 12.98 -11.27
N LYS A 152 -16.43 12.68 -10.28
CA LYS A 152 -16.71 12.93 -8.85
C LYS A 152 -16.47 14.39 -8.42
N GLY A 153 -15.94 15.25 -9.29
CA GLY A 153 -15.57 16.62 -8.95
C GLY A 153 -14.37 16.75 -8.00
N LEU A 154 -13.56 15.69 -7.90
CA LEU A 154 -12.39 15.66 -7.02
C LEU A 154 -11.10 16.10 -7.72
N PHE A 155 -11.09 16.15 -9.04
CA PHE A 155 -9.97 16.57 -9.86
C PHE A 155 -10.44 17.48 -10.99
N ASP A 156 -9.83 18.67 -11.11
CA ASP A 156 -10.05 19.60 -12.21
C ASP A 156 -8.87 19.54 -13.19
N PRO A 157 -9.08 19.08 -14.44
CA PRO A 157 -8.01 18.99 -15.43
C PRO A 157 -7.69 20.35 -16.09
N SER A 158 -8.59 21.34 -16.01
CA SER A 158 -8.51 22.61 -16.77
C SER A 158 -7.16 23.34 -16.66
N PRO A 159 -6.45 23.34 -15.51
CA PRO A 159 -5.15 23.99 -15.41
C PRO A 159 -4.01 23.29 -16.16
N TYR A 160 -4.27 22.09 -16.69
CA TYR A 160 -3.24 21.21 -17.25
C TYR A 160 -3.44 20.89 -18.73
N GLU A 161 -4.57 21.30 -19.32
CA GLU A 161 -4.95 21.17 -20.75
C GLU A 161 -4.30 22.22 -21.66
#